data_b699db1bcc8730e14329c0dae41403ab
#
_entry.id   b699db1bcc8730e14329c0dae41403ab
#
_cell.length_a   1.000
_cell.length_b   1.000
_cell.length_c   1.000
_cell.angle_alpha   90.00
_cell.angle_beta   90.00
_cell.angle_gamma   90.00
#
_symmetry.space_group_name_H-M   'P 1'
#
loop_
_entity.id
_entity.type
_entity.pdbx_description
1 polymer ?
#
loop_
_entity_poly.entity_id
_entity_poly.type
_entity_poly.pdbx_seq_one_letter_code
_entity_poly.pdbx_strand_id
1 'polypeptide(L)'
;MNSLLLNTAAEQMANVSATGLAEYAWLMVAIPLLTSGFLLVCGRATDKWGHWLAVAASWSSFLLGFIIFCQMIGQTPAERSILAPVFTWFKAGSGNEAVELSWNLLLDPLSMTFVLLVTFVGSLIHVYSVAYMEHDPDRRRFFAYLNFFVASMLTLVLSDSYVALFFGWEGVGLASYLLIGFWNHELPNAVAAKKAFVMNRVGDLGLLLAMMSMYAEFNSMKFVDVLGASRSGDMTGGWATAIGLFLLLAACGKSAQFPLQAWLGDAMAGPTPVSALIHAATMVTAGVYLIVRSGDIFVASPTAQLCVAIDRKSVV
;
A
#
# COMPACT_ATOMS: atom_id res chain seq x y z
N MET A 1 -6.44 -16.92 30.63
CA MET A 1 -5.66 -15.78 30.18
C MET A 1 -5.75 -15.56 28.66
N ASN A 2 -5.81 -16.62 27.83
CA ASN A 2 -5.97 -16.51 26.37
C ASN A 2 -7.37 -16.05 25.91
N SER A 3 -8.45 -16.41 26.60
CA SER A 3 -9.81 -16.02 26.23
C SER A 3 -10.12 -14.53 26.43
N LEU A 4 -9.49 -13.90 27.43
CA LEU A 4 -9.62 -12.46 27.66
C LEU A 4 -8.90 -11.64 26.59
N LEU A 5 -7.73 -12.10 26.11
CA LEU A 5 -6.99 -11.46 25.03
C LEU A 5 -7.67 -11.64 23.67
N LEU A 6 -8.36 -12.78 23.47
CA LEU A 6 -9.14 -13.04 22.25
C LEU A 6 -10.43 -12.21 22.19
N ASN A 7 -11.12 -12.03 23.33
CA ASN A 7 -12.30 -11.16 23.40
C ASN A 7 -11.94 -9.67 23.21
N THR A 8 -10.83 -9.20 23.79
CA THR A 8 -10.38 -7.82 23.56
C THR A 8 -9.96 -7.57 22.10
N ALA A 9 -9.43 -8.59 21.41
CA ALA A 9 -9.10 -8.47 19.98
C ALA A 9 -10.34 -8.52 19.08
N ALA A 10 -11.40 -9.25 19.46
CA ALA A 10 -12.67 -9.26 18.72
C ALA A 10 -13.47 -7.95 18.92
N GLU A 11 -13.44 -7.36 20.10
CA GLU A 11 -14.02 -6.02 20.36
C GLU A 11 -13.28 -4.90 19.62
N GLN A 12 -11.99 -5.07 19.28
CA GLN A 12 -11.19 -4.09 18.54
C GLN A 12 -11.56 -3.94 17.05
N MET A 13 -12.47 -4.77 16.52
CA MET A 13 -12.91 -4.66 15.12
C MET A 13 -14.33 -4.10 14.92
N ALA A 14 -14.95 -3.54 15.93
CA ALA A 14 -16.10 -2.68 15.71
C ALA A 14 -15.60 -1.39 15.06
N ASN A 15 -15.54 -1.36 13.72
CA ASN A 15 -15.16 -0.16 12.99
C ASN A 15 -16.12 0.97 13.36
N VAL A 16 -15.60 2.01 13.99
CA VAL A 16 -16.34 3.22 14.28
C VAL A 16 -16.46 4.04 12.99
N SER A 17 -17.64 4.54 12.69
CA SER A 17 -17.84 5.44 11.56
C SER A 17 -16.96 6.68 11.72
N ALA A 18 -16.35 7.12 10.63
CA ALA A 18 -15.54 8.33 10.63
C ALA A 18 -16.38 9.54 11.06
N THR A 19 -15.82 10.38 11.91
CA THR A 19 -16.42 11.64 12.37
C THR A 19 -15.38 12.75 12.33
N GLY A 20 -15.80 13.98 12.08
CA GLY A 20 -14.93 15.14 12.07
C GLY A 20 -13.87 15.10 10.98
N LEU A 21 -12.59 15.26 11.33
CA LEU A 21 -11.50 15.28 10.35
C LEU A 21 -11.25 13.92 9.68
N ALA A 22 -11.60 12.81 10.32
CA ALA A 22 -11.45 11.48 9.72
C ALA A 22 -12.35 11.27 8.48
N GLU A 23 -13.46 12.01 8.35
CA GLU A 23 -14.29 12.00 7.15
C GLU A 23 -13.55 12.52 5.91
N TYR A 24 -12.57 13.38 6.10
CA TYR A 24 -11.73 13.95 5.06
C TYR A 24 -10.44 13.17 4.80
N ALA A 25 -10.29 11.97 5.38
CA ALA A 25 -9.10 11.15 5.21
C ALA A 25 -8.78 10.83 3.73
N TRP A 26 -9.82 10.76 2.87
CA TRP A 26 -9.67 10.56 1.44
C TRP A 26 -8.82 11.65 0.74
N LEU A 27 -8.75 12.86 1.31
CA LEU A 27 -7.92 13.94 0.80
C LEU A 27 -6.42 13.59 0.87
N MET A 28 -6.00 12.75 1.82
CA MET A 28 -4.60 12.31 1.89
C MET A 28 -4.17 11.59 0.60
N VAL A 29 -5.08 10.84 -0.02
CA VAL A 29 -4.86 10.14 -1.29
C VAL A 29 -5.13 11.06 -2.47
N ALA A 30 -6.23 11.81 -2.42
CA ALA A 30 -6.72 12.60 -3.54
C ALA A 30 -5.77 13.76 -3.89
N ILE A 31 -5.21 14.46 -2.90
CA ILE A 31 -4.34 15.63 -3.15
C ILE A 31 -3.10 15.25 -3.97
N PRO A 32 -2.27 14.27 -3.59
CA PRO A 32 -1.13 13.90 -4.41
C PRO A 32 -1.54 13.25 -5.73
N LEU A 33 -2.64 12.50 -5.79
CA LEU A 33 -3.13 11.89 -7.03
C LEU A 33 -3.56 12.96 -8.05
N LEU A 34 -4.38 13.92 -7.62
CA LEU A 34 -4.83 15.02 -8.48
C LEU A 34 -3.66 15.92 -8.89
N THR A 35 -2.72 16.16 -7.99
CA THR A 35 -1.51 16.92 -8.32
C THR A 35 -0.68 16.20 -9.37
N SER A 36 -0.51 14.90 -9.27
CA SER A 36 0.17 14.08 -10.29
C SER A 36 -0.53 14.22 -11.65
N GLY A 37 -1.85 14.00 -11.69
CA GLY A 37 -2.64 14.14 -12.92
C GLY A 37 -2.55 15.53 -13.50
N PHE A 38 -2.68 16.57 -12.68
CA PHE A 38 -2.58 17.96 -13.10
C PHE A 38 -1.22 18.27 -13.74
N LEU A 39 -0.11 17.88 -13.12
CA LEU A 39 1.23 18.08 -13.64
C LEU A 39 1.47 17.37 -14.98
N LEU A 40 0.87 16.19 -15.17
CA LEU A 40 0.99 15.45 -16.43
C LEU A 40 0.17 16.11 -17.55
N VAL A 41 -1.07 16.51 -17.26
CA VAL A 41 -2.02 17.06 -18.25
C VAL A 41 -1.64 18.51 -18.66
N CYS A 42 -1.32 19.39 -17.69
CA CYS A 42 -1.02 20.79 -17.97
C CYS A 42 0.34 21.01 -18.66
N GLY A 43 1.17 19.98 -18.76
CA GLY A 43 2.38 20.01 -19.56
C GLY A 43 3.30 21.18 -19.21
N ARG A 44 3.88 21.80 -20.25
CA ARG A 44 4.91 22.87 -20.12
C ARG A 44 4.49 24.09 -19.29
N ALA A 45 3.19 24.34 -19.12
CA ALA A 45 2.71 25.47 -18.32
C ALA A 45 3.13 25.36 -16.83
N THR A 46 3.41 24.17 -16.34
CA THR A 46 3.78 23.92 -14.94
C THR A 46 5.27 23.67 -14.70
N ASP A 47 6.13 23.72 -15.73
CA ASP A 47 7.56 23.40 -15.61
C ASP A 47 8.29 24.28 -14.58
N LYS A 48 7.90 25.57 -14.46
CA LYS A 48 8.57 26.54 -13.58
C LYS A 48 8.20 26.37 -12.10
N TRP A 49 6.97 25.97 -11.78
CA TRP A 49 6.44 25.99 -10.42
C TRP A 49 5.81 24.67 -9.96
N GLY A 50 5.57 23.73 -10.88
CA GLY A 50 4.88 22.47 -10.60
C GLY A 50 5.57 21.61 -9.53
N HIS A 51 6.88 21.68 -9.41
CA HIS A 51 7.63 20.98 -8.35
C HIS A 51 7.27 21.49 -6.95
N TRP A 52 7.02 22.78 -6.76
CA TRP A 52 6.55 23.32 -5.47
C TRP A 52 5.14 22.90 -5.15
N LEU A 53 4.25 22.80 -6.15
CA LEU A 53 2.91 22.24 -5.98
C LEU A 53 3.00 20.78 -5.52
N ALA A 54 3.89 19.99 -6.11
CA ALA A 54 4.12 18.61 -5.75
C ALA A 54 4.61 18.46 -4.30
N VAL A 55 5.55 19.30 -3.88
CA VAL A 55 6.03 19.37 -2.48
C VAL A 55 4.89 19.74 -1.54
N ALA A 56 4.12 20.76 -1.86
CA ALA A 56 2.99 21.21 -1.04
C ALA A 56 1.91 20.12 -0.90
N ALA A 57 1.64 19.38 -1.98
CA ALA A 57 0.69 18.26 -1.98
C ALA A 57 1.14 17.13 -1.04
N SER A 58 2.41 16.74 -1.09
CA SER A 58 2.95 15.71 -0.21
C SER A 58 2.92 16.16 1.27
N TRP A 59 3.33 17.39 1.58
CA TRP A 59 3.26 17.94 2.94
C TRP A 59 1.84 18.10 3.46
N SER A 60 0.87 18.47 2.62
CA SER A 60 -0.55 18.54 3.05
C SER A 60 -1.10 17.17 3.41
N SER A 61 -0.74 16.12 2.68
CA SER A 61 -1.11 14.74 3.04
C SER A 61 -0.48 14.31 4.37
N PHE A 62 0.79 14.68 4.62
CA PHE A 62 1.44 14.42 5.91
C PHE A 62 0.76 15.15 7.05
N LEU A 63 0.51 16.46 6.90
CA LEU A 63 -0.11 17.27 7.96
C LEU A 63 -1.51 16.74 8.32
N LEU A 64 -2.32 16.39 7.31
CA LEU A 64 -3.64 15.82 7.55
C LEU A 64 -3.55 14.48 8.27
N GLY A 65 -2.66 13.59 7.83
CA GLY A 65 -2.42 12.30 8.48
C GLY A 65 -1.91 12.46 9.92
N PHE A 66 -1.01 13.41 10.16
CA PHE A 66 -0.48 13.69 11.50
C PHE A 66 -1.55 14.22 12.45
N ILE A 67 -2.44 15.11 11.99
CA ILE A 67 -3.54 15.63 12.81
C ILE A 67 -4.52 14.50 13.17
N ILE A 68 -4.89 13.65 12.20
CA ILE A 68 -5.77 12.49 12.44
C ILE A 68 -5.11 11.53 13.44
N PHE A 69 -3.81 11.25 13.28
CA PHE A 69 -3.07 10.40 14.20
C PHE A 69 -3.06 10.96 15.63
N CYS A 70 -2.84 12.27 15.80
CA CYS A 70 -2.89 12.91 17.12
C CYS A 70 -4.27 12.78 17.77
N GLN A 71 -5.35 12.86 16.98
CA GLN A 71 -6.72 12.64 17.48
C GLN A 71 -6.93 11.18 17.92
N MET A 72 -6.42 10.22 17.16
CA MET A 72 -6.53 8.78 17.48
C MET A 72 -5.78 8.41 18.78
N ILE A 73 -4.65 9.04 19.09
CA ILE A 73 -3.91 8.76 20.32
C ILE A 73 -4.77 9.04 21.56
N GLY A 74 -5.60 10.08 21.52
CA GLY A 74 -6.50 10.45 22.61
C GLY A 74 -7.72 9.55 22.79
N GLN A 75 -7.99 8.64 21.85
CA GLN A 75 -9.14 7.76 21.87
C GLN A 75 -8.85 6.43 22.60
N THR A 76 -9.90 5.75 23.06
CA THR A 76 -9.78 4.41 23.64
C THR A 76 -9.32 3.39 22.59
N PRO A 77 -8.67 2.28 22.96
CA PRO A 77 -8.21 1.28 21.99
C PRO A 77 -9.30 0.76 21.05
N ALA A 78 -10.54 0.62 21.53
CA ALA A 78 -11.68 0.17 20.74
C ALA A 78 -12.12 1.20 19.68
N GLU A 79 -11.91 2.49 19.93
CA GLU A 79 -12.29 3.58 19.02
C GLU A 79 -11.19 3.93 17.99
N ARG A 80 -10.02 3.31 18.08
CA ARG A 80 -8.88 3.57 17.17
C ARG A 80 -8.98 2.88 15.83
N SER A 81 -10.07 2.17 15.54
CA SER A 81 -10.33 1.57 14.23
C SER A 81 -11.51 2.31 13.58
N ILE A 82 -11.20 3.23 12.69
CA ILE A 82 -12.17 4.12 12.05
C ILE A 82 -12.32 3.73 10.59
N LEU A 83 -13.55 3.51 10.14
CA LEU A 83 -13.88 3.29 8.73
C LEU A 83 -14.45 4.57 8.12
N ALA A 84 -13.75 5.13 7.14
CA ALA A 84 -14.19 6.28 6.38
C ALA A 84 -14.72 5.85 5.01
N PRO A 85 -16.04 5.83 4.78
CA PRO A 85 -16.60 5.48 3.50
C PRO A 85 -16.33 6.58 2.47
N VAL A 86 -15.92 6.21 1.24
CA VAL A 86 -15.66 7.15 0.16
C VAL A 86 -16.73 7.01 -0.92
N PHE A 87 -16.85 5.84 -1.55
CA PHE A 87 -17.89 5.55 -2.54
C PHE A 87 -18.06 4.04 -2.75
N THR A 88 -19.24 3.64 -3.24
CA THR A 88 -19.46 2.28 -3.72
C THR A 88 -19.11 2.21 -5.20
N TRP A 89 -18.13 1.40 -5.55
CA TRP A 89 -17.63 1.30 -6.92
C TRP A 89 -18.48 0.38 -7.79
N PHE A 90 -18.80 -0.79 -7.25
CA PHE A 90 -19.47 -1.83 -8.03
C PHE A 90 -20.42 -2.63 -7.13
N LYS A 91 -21.63 -2.85 -7.64
CA LYS A 91 -22.61 -3.72 -7.00
C LYS A 91 -23.23 -4.63 -8.07
N ALA A 92 -23.03 -5.93 -7.94
CA ALA A 92 -23.57 -6.92 -8.84
C ALA A 92 -24.26 -8.04 -8.07
N GLY A 93 -25.36 -8.55 -8.63
CA GLY A 93 -26.18 -9.57 -7.99
C GLY A 93 -27.34 -8.99 -7.20
N SER A 94 -28.22 -9.88 -6.72
CA SER A 94 -29.38 -9.55 -5.90
C SER A 94 -29.49 -10.52 -4.72
N GLY A 95 -29.95 -10.04 -3.58
CA GLY A 95 -30.08 -10.85 -2.36
C GLY A 95 -28.74 -11.12 -1.67
N ASN A 96 -28.61 -12.27 -1.02
CA ASN A 96 -27.44 -12.65 -0.21
C ASN A 96 -26.18 -12.96 -1.05
N GLU A 97 -26.30 -13.06 -2.38
CA GLU A 97 -25.15 -13.29 -3.30
C GLU A 97 -24.68 -11.98 -3.96
N ALA A 98 -25.15 -10.83 -3.51
CA ALA A 98 -24.72 -9.55 -4.07
C ALA A 98 -23.26 -9.27 -3.69
N VAL A 99 -22.39 -9.16 -4.71
CA VAL A 99 -21.02 -8.68 -4.55
C VAL A 99 -21.05 -7.16 -4.54
N GLU A 100 -20.68 -6.57 -3.42
CA GLU A 100 -20.55 -5.12 -3.27
C GLU A 100 -19.09 -4.76 -3.00
N LEU A 101 -18.47 -4.06 -3.95
CA LEU A 101 -17.15 -3.49 -3.81
C LEU A 101 -17.29 -2.00 -3.47
N SER A 102 -17.13 -1.69 -2.19
CA SER A 102 -17.09 -0.33 -1.68
C SER A 102 -15.65 0.11 -1.51
N TRP A 103 -15.37 1.35 -1.82
CA TRP A 103 -14.07 1.96 -1.56
C TRP A 103 -14.16 2.71 -0.24
N ASN A 104 -13.59 2.12 0.79
CA ASN A 104 -13.52 2.72 2.11
C ASN A 104 -12.06 2.82 2.55
N LEU A 105 -11.79 3.73 3.45
CA LEU A 105 -10.47 3.88 4.06
C LEU A 105 -10.53 3.38 5.50
N LEU A 106 -9.60 2.49 5.83
CA LEU A 106 -9.42 1.95 7.17
C LEU A 106 -8.28 2.72 7.87
N LEU A 107 -8.66 3.49 8.88
CA LEU A 107 -7.75 4.25 9.74
C LEU A 107 -7.58 3.48 11.05
N ASP A 108 -6.53 2.70 11.15
CA ASP A 108 -6.19 1.97 12.35
C ASP A 108 -4.71 2.23 12.73
N PRO A 109 -4.23 1.81 13.89
CA PRO A 109 -2.85 2.06 14.31
C PRO A 109 -1.80 1.58 13.32
N LEU A 110 -2.03 0.45 12.64
CA LEU A 110 -1.13 -0.06 11.62
C LEU A 110 -1.11 0.84 10.38
N SER A 111 -2.30 1.12 9.80
CA SER A 111 -2.41 2.02 8.63
C SER A 111 -1.80 3.37 8.91
N MET A 112 -2.11 3.98 10.06
CA MET A 112 -1.63 5.33 10.40
C MET A 112 -0.12 5.36 10.63
N THR A 113 0.48 4.30 11.18
CA THR A 113 1.95 4.20 11.27
C THR A 113 2.60 4.25 9.88
N PHE A 114 2.06 3.51 8.92
CA PHE A 114 2.55 3.53 7.54
C PHE A 114 2.22 4.84 6.83
N VAL A 115 1.05 5.44 7.06
CA VAL A 115 0.71 6.77 6.52
C VAL A 115 1.75 7.81 6.93
N LEU A 116 2.08 7.87 8.21
CA LEU A 116 3.09 8.82 8.72
C LEU A 116 4.47 8.54 8.13
N LEU A 117 4.89 7.28 8.08
CA LEU A 117 6.17 6.90 7.49
C LEU A 117 6.26 7.33 6.02
N VAL A 118 5.26 6.95 5.22
CA VAL A 118 5.22 7.22 3.78
C VAL A 118 5.15 8.70 3.48
N THR A 119 4.26 9.43 4.17
CA THR A 119 4.05 10.86 3.88
C THR A 119 5.18 11.74 4.43
N PHE A 120 5.71 11.47 5.62
CA PHE A 120 6.81 12.24 6.17
C PHE A 120 8.09 12.06 5.37
N VAL A 121 8.54 10.82 5.22
CA VAL A 121 9.77 10.52 4.45
C VAL A 121 9.60 10.92 2.99
N GLY A 122 8.43 10.63 2.40
CA GLY A 122 8.09 11.05 1.04
C GLY A 122 8.18 12.58 0.87
N SER A 123 7.66 13.35 1.82
CA SER A 123 7.73 14.82 1.76
C SER A 123 9.16 15.35 1.87
N LEU A 124 10.00 14.76 2.71
CA LEU A 124 11.42 15.11 2.78
C LEU A 124 12.15 14.80 1.46
N ILE A 125 11.84 13.66 0.85
CA ILE A 125 12.40 13.28 -0.45
C ILE A 125 11.94 14.26 -1.55
N HIS A 126 10.68 14.72 -1.52
CA HIS A 126 10.21 15.75 -2.45
C HIS A 126 11.01 17.04 -2.30
N VAL A 127 11.27 17.51 -1.08
CA VAL A 127 12.09 18.72 -0.84
C VAL A 127 13.52 18.50 -1.35
N TYR A 128 14.15 17.36 -1.03
CA TYR A 128 15.49 17.03 -1.53
C TYR A 128 15.53 17.02 -3.07
N SER A 129 14.50 16.48 -3.69
CA SER A 129 14.41 16.36 -5.15
C SER A 129 14.35 17.70 -5.86
N VAL A 130 13.93 18.79 -5.20
CA VAL A 130 13.89 20.14 -5.81
C VAL A 130 15.29 20.56 -6.27
N ALA A 131 16.28 20.42 -5.40
CA ALA A 131 17.68 20.71 -5.74
C ALA A 131 18.30 19.63 -6.65
N TYR A 132 18.00 18.36 -6.37
CA TYR A 132 18.58 17.24 -7.13
C TYR A 132 18.21 17.28 -8.62
N MET A 133 16.94 17.63 -8.93
CA MET A 133 16.41 17.66 -10.30
C MET A 133 16.37 19.09 -10.90
N GLU A 134 17.12 20.03 -10.33
CA GLU A 134 17.07 21.44 -10.74
C GLU A 134 17.40 21.65 -12.24
N HIS A 135 18.37 20.90 -12.73
CA HIS A 135 18.88 21.02 -14.09
C HIS A 135 18.28 20.02 -15.08
N ASP A 136 17.37 19.16 -14.61
CA ASP A 136 16.75 18.14 -15.47
C ASP A 136 15.57 18.73 -16.26
N PRO A 137 15.53 18.57 -17.59
CA PRO A 137 14.47 19.13 -18.43
C PRO A 137 13.10 18.49 -18.14
N ASP A 138 13.07 17.27 -17.66
CA ASP A 138 11.85 16.50 -17.34
C ASP A 138 11.45 16.59 -15.86
N ARG A 139 11.97 17.55 -15.10
CA ARG A 139 11.71 17.73 -13.66
C ARG A 139 10.23 17.63 -13.31
N ARG A 140 9.33 18.25 -14.08
CA ARG A 140 7.88 18.20 -13.86
C ARG A 140 7.35 16.76 -13.88
N ARG A 141 7.75 15.96 -14.88
CA ARG A 141 7.36 14.56 -15.03
C ARG A 141 7.83 13.73 -13.83
N PHE A 142 9.03 14.00 -13.34
CA PHE A 142 9.58 13.38 -12.15
C PHE A 142 8.70 13.61 -10.92
N PHE A 143 8.35 14.86 -10.62
CA PHE A 143 7.51 15.21 -9.47
C PHE A 143 6.08 14.68 -9.61
N ALA A 144 5.55 14.60 -10.82
CA ALA A 144 4.26 13.96 -11.07
C ALA A 144 4.29 12.46 -10.69
N TYR A 145 5.33 11.74 -11.10
CA TYR A 145 5.49 10.33 -10.76
C TYR A 145 5.74 10.09 -9.27
N LEU A 146 6.49 10.97 -8.59
CA LEU A 146 6.65 10.90 -7.14
C LEU A 146 5.31 11.04 -6.41
N ASN A 147 4.47 12.01 -6.79
CA ASN A 147 3.14 12.19 -6.20
C ASN A 147 2.21 11.01 -6.52
N PHE A 148 2.26 10.48 -7.74
CA PHE A 148 1.51 9.27 -8.10
C PHE A 148 1.91 8.07 -7.23
N PHE A 149 3.20 7.94 -6.96
CA PHE A 149 3.73 6.90 -6.09
C PHE A 149 3.20 7.04 -4.66
N VAL A 150 3.26 8.25 -4.08
CA VAL A 150 2.75 8.52 -2.73
C VAL A 150 1.25 8.25 -2.65
N ALA A 151 0.47 8.71 -3.63
CA ALA A 151 -0.97 8.46 -3.69
C ALA A 151 -1.29 6.95 -3.75
N SER A 152 -0.57 6.21 -4.60
CA SER A 152 -0.75 4.77 -4.74
C SER A 152 -0.40 4.01 -3.45
N MET A 153 0.67 4.43 -2.77
CA MET A 153 1.05 3.83 -1.50
C MET A 153 0.04 4.14 -0.38
N LEU A 154 -0.49 5.36 -0.33
CA LEU A 154 -1.56 5.72 0.60
C LEU A 154 -2.84 4.95 0.32
N THR A 155 -3.21 4.73 -0.94
CA THR A 155 -4.32 3.86 -1.33
C THR A 155 -4.13 2.44 -0.79
N LEU A 156 -2.91 1.91 -0.90
CA LEU A 156 -2.57 0.58 -0.41
C LEU A 156 -2.73 0.45 1.10
N VAL A 157 -2.13 1.36 1.87
CA VAL A 157 -2.09 1.24 3.35
C VAL A 157 -3.38 1.64 4.03
N LEU A 158 -4.22 2.43 3.38
CA LEU A 158 -5.53 2.86 3.89
C LEU A 158 -6.69 1.98 3.42
N SER A 159 -6.44 0.94 2.63
CA SER A 159 -7.51 0.06 2.15
C SER A 159 -8.21 -0.71 3.27
N ASP A 160 -9.51 -0.98 3.11
CA ASP A 160 -10.33 -1.82 3.97
C ASP A 160 -10.50 -3.25 3.45
N SER A 161 -10.00 -3.50 2.24
CA SER A 161 -10.17 -4.76 1.52
C SER A 161 -8.94 -5.13 0.71
N TYR A 162 -8.77 -6.41 0.41
CA TYR A 162 -7.68 -6.88 -0.46
C TYR A 162 -7.81 -6.36 -1.90
N VAL A 163 -9.02 -6.03 -2.36
CA VAL A 163 -9.24 -5.44 -3.70
C VAL A 163 -8.71 -4.01 -3.75
N ALA A 164 -9.09 -3.15 -2.80
CA ALA A 164 -8.59 -1.77 -2.72
C ALA A 164 -7.07 -1.75 -2.50
N LEU A 165 -6.54 -2.67 -1.65
CA LEU A 165 -5.12 -2.87 -1.47
C LEU A 165 -4.43 -3.23 -2.80
N PHE A 166 -5.02 -4.13 -3.60
CA PHE A 166 -4.47 -4.53 -4.89
C PHE A 166 -4.37 -3.35 -5.88
N PHE A 167 -5.34 -2.43 -5.89
CA PHE A 167 -5.24 -1.20 -6.71
C PHE A 167 -4.03 -0.35 -6.33
N GLY A 168 -3.84 -0.10 -5.04
CA GLY A 168 -2.65 0.61 -4.56
C GLY A 168 -1.37 -0.15 -4.88
N TRP A 169 -1.39 -1.47 -4.76
CA TRP A 169 -0.27 -2.38 -5.04
C TRP A 169 0.19 -2.31 -6.49
N GLU A 170 -0.76 -2.30 -7.43
CA GLU A 170 -0.52 -2.14 -8.85
C GLU A 170 -0.04 -0.73 -9.20
N GLY A 171 -0.66 0.29 -8.57
CA GLY A 171 -0.27 1.68 -8.74
C GLY A 171 1.17 1.94 -8.32
N VAL A 172 1.61 1.40 -7.18
CA VAL A 172 3.01 1.48 -6.73
C VAL A 172 3.95 0.75 -7.71
N GLY A 173 3.52 -0.40 -8.25
CA GLY A 173 4.27 -1.13 -9.27
C GLY A 173 4.48 -0.32 -10.55
N LEU A 174 3.42 0.33 -11.04
CA LEU A 174 3.51 1.20 -12.22
C LEU A 174 4.37 2.44 -11.93
N ALA A 175 4.16 3.09 -10.80
CA ALA A 175 4.94 4.27 -10.42
C ALA A 175 6.44 3.95 -10.32
N SER A 176 6.80 2.80 -9.73
CA SER A 176 8.19 2.35 -9.65
C SER A 176 8.81 2.10 -11.02
N TYR A 177 8.06 1.48 -11.94
CA TYR A 177 8.49 1.30 -13.32
C TYR A 177 8.83 2.63 -14.00
N LEU A 178 7.94 3.64 -13.86
CA LEU A 178 8.12 4.97 -14.44
C LEU A 178 9.29 5.74 -13.82
N LEU A 179 9.53 5.53 -12.53
CA LEU A 179 10.59 6.21 -11.78
C LEU A 179 11.96 5.55 -11.97
N ILE A 180 12.07 4.22 -11.96
CA ILE A 180 13.33 3.50 -12.24
C ILE A 180 13.76 3.76 -13.67
N GLY A 181 12.84 3.73 -14.63
CA GLY A 181 13.07 4.03 -16.03
C GLY A 181 12.94 5.51 -16.38
N PHE A 182 13.13 6.43 -15.42
CA PHE A 182 12.96 7.86 -15.67
C PHE A 182 13.86 8.37 -16.80
N TRP A 183 15.14 7.99 -16.76
CA TRP A 183 16.11 8.25 -17.85
C TRP A 183 16.14 7.09 -18.85
N ASN A 184 14.98 6.80 -19.47
CA ASN A 184 14.78 5.69 -20.39
C ASN A 184 15.56 5.77 -21.71
N HIS A 185 16.17 6.91 -22.02
CA HIS A 185 17.09 7.06 -23.15
C HIS A 185 18.36 6.23 -22.96
N GLU A 186 18.71 5.88 -21.75
CA GLU A 186 19.79 4.95 -21.43
C GLU A 186 19.23 3.51 -21.37
N LEU A 187 19.73 2.64 -22.26
CA LEU A 187 19.28 1.26 -22.38
C LEU A 187 19.34 0.48 -21.05
N PRO A 188 20.42 0.59 -20.23
CA PRO A 188 20.47 -0.10 -18.93
C PRO A 188 19.30 0.25 -18.01
N ASN A 189 18.91 1.54 -17.94
CA ASN A 189 17.82 2.00 -17.07
C ASN A 189 16.47 1.46 -17.55
N ALA A 190 16.25 1.43 -18.87
CA ALA A 190 15.04 0.85 -19.44
C ALA A 190 14.95 -0.67 -19.20
N VAL A 191 16.07 -1.39 -19.24
CA VAL A 191 16.13 -2.83 -18.94
C VAL A 191 15.90 -3.07 -17.46
N ALA A 192 16.49 -2.28 -16.57
CA ALA A 192 16.29 -2.37 -15.12
C ALA A 192 14.81 -2.16 -14.75
N ALA A 193 14.18 -1.13 -15.32
CA ALA A 193 12.75 -0.86 -15.12
C ALA A 193 11.86 -2.03 -15.56
N LYS A 194 12.10 -2.59 -16.76
CA LYS A 194 11.37 -3.76 -17.26
C LYS A 194 11.56 -4.98 -16.36
N LYS A 195 12.79 -5.24 -15.90
CA LYS A 195 13.09 -6.34 -14.99
C LYS A 195 12.34 -6.20 -13.68
N ALA A 196 12.40 -5.01 -13.06
CA ALA A 196 11.67 -4.72 -11.83
C ALA A 196 10.15 -4.93 -12.02
N PHE A 197 9.59 -4.41 -13.10
CA PHE A 197 8.16 -4.56 -13.40
C PHE A 197 7.73 -6.01 -13.56
N VAL A 198 8.43 -6.79 -14.39
CA VAL A 198 8.10 -8.20 -14.67
C VAL A 198 8.22 -9.05 -13.40
N MET A 199 9.29 -8.88 -12.63
CA MET A 199 9.48 -9.64 -11.39
C MET A 199 8.41 -9.32 -10.35
N ASN A 200 8.02 -8.05 -10.23
CA ASN A 200 6.91 -7.67 -9.37
C ASN A 200 5.59 -8.30 -9.83
N ARG A 201 5.34 -8.41 -11.15
CA ARG A 201 4.12 -9.06 -11.69
C ARG A 201 4.01 -10.53 -11.29
N VAL A 202 5.11 -11.24 -11.17
CA VAL A 202 5.09 -12.62 -10.63
C VAL A 202 4.59 -12.62 -9.17
N GLY A 203 5.01 -11.66 -8.35
CA GLY A 203 4.48 -11.47 -7.01
C GLY A 203 2.99 -11.09 -7.02
N ASP A 204 2.59 -10.17 -7.91
CA ASP A 204 1.21 -9.69 -8.04
C ASP A 204 0.24 -10.83 -8.37
N LEU A 205 0.68 -11.84 -9.16
CA LEU A 205 -0.08 -13.07 -9.38
C LEU A 205 -0.38 -13.81 -8.07
N GLY A 206 0.58 -13.83 -7.13
CA GLY A 206 0.36 -14.40 -5.80
C GLY A 206 -0.79 -13.71 -5.06
N LEU A 207 -0.85 -12.38 -5.09
CA LEU A 207 -1.94 -11.63 -4.45
C LEU A 207 -3.29 -11.90 -5.12
N LEU A 208 -3.33 -11.99 -6.45
CA LEU A 208 -4.54 -12.37 -7.19
C LEU A 208 -5.04 -13.76 -6.80
N LEU A 209 -4.15 -14.76 -6.73
CA LEU A 209 -4.51 -16.11 -6.31
C LEU A 209 -5.00 -16.14 -4.86
N ALA A 210 -4.37 -15.36 -3.97
CA ALA A 210 -4.85 -15.22 -2.59
C ALA A 210 -6.27 -14.65 -2.55
N MET A 211 -6.54 -13.56 -3.29
CA MET A 211 -7.88 -12.94 -3.34
C MET A 211 -8.93 -13.88 -3.91
N MET A 212 -8.62 -14.63 -4.97
CA MET A 212 -9.52 -15.62 -5.55
C MET A 212 -9.81 -16.75 -4.55
N SER A 213 -8.81 -17.19 -3.80
CA SER A 213 -8.96 -18.21 -2.75
C SER A 213 -9.81 -17.70 -1.58
N MET A 214 -9.62 -16.44 -1.16
CA MET A 214 -10.44 -15.80 -0.13
C MET A 214 -11.91 -15.70 -0.58
N TYR A 215 -12.12 -15.29 -1.83
CA TYR A 215 -13.47 -15.19 -2.37
C TYR A 215 -14.16 -16.56 -2.48
N ALA A 216 -13.44 -17.60 -2.91
CA ALA A 216 -13.96 -18.95 -3.02
C ALA A 216 -14.40 -19.53 -1.68
N GLU A 217 -13.68 -19.22 -0.60
CA GLU A 217 -13.96 -19.77 0.74
C GLU A 217 -14.97 -18.90 1.53
N PHE A 218 -14.84 -17.56 1.46
CA PHE A 218 -15.60 -16.65 2.31
C PHE A 218 -16.63 -15.81 1.56
N ASN A 219 -16.70 -15.89 0.23
CA ASN A 219 -17.49 -15.01 -0.62
C ASN A 219 -17.26 -13.50 -0.35
N SER A 220 -16.11 -13.16 0.23
CA SER A 220 -15.71 -11.80 0.59
C SER A 220 -14.19 -11.61 0.45
N MET A 221 -13.78 -10.38 0.19
CA MET A 221 -12.38 -9.94 0.15
C MET A 221 -12.13 -8.78 1.12
N LYS A 222 -13.09 -8.47 2.02
CA LYS A 222 -12.92 -7.45 3.06
C LYS A 222 -12.07 -7.99 4.20
N PHE A 223 -11.22 -7.15 4.77
CA PHE A 223 -10.37 -7.56 5.90
C PHE A 223 -11.19 -8.06 7.08
N VAL A 224 -12.30 -7.39 7.41
CA VAL A 224 -13.15 -7.75 8.55
C VAL A 224 -13.66 -9.20 8.42
N ASP A 225 -14.14 -9.57 7.24
CA ASP A 225 -14.72 -10.90 7.00
C ASP A 225 -13.64 -11.98 6.99
N VAL A 226 -12.58 -11.79 6.21
CA VAL A 226 -11.52 -12.79 6.03
C VAL A 226 -10.70 -12.99 7.31
N LEU A 227 -10.30 -11.91 7.97
CA LEU A 227 -9.53 -12.00 9.22
C LEU A 227 -10.42 -12.44 10.39
N GLY A 228 -11.71 -12.05 10.39
CA GLY A 228 -12.70 -12.52 11.34
C GLY A 228 -12.88 -14.05 11.27
N ALA A 229 -13.07 -14.60 10.07
CA ALA A 229 -13.17 -16.05 9.83
C ALA A 229 -11.89 -16.80 10.24
N SER A 230 -10.72 -16.19 10.04
CA SER A 230 -9.46 -16.77 10.50
C SER A 230 -9.35 -16.84 12.02
N ARG A 231 -9.85 -15.83 12.74
CA ARG A 231 -9.85 -15.77 14.22
C ARG A 231 -10.86 -16.72 14.86
N SER A 232 -12.07 -16.82 14.27
CA SER A 232 -13.10 -17.73 14.76
C SER A 232 -12.75 -19.21 14.56
N GLY A 233 -11.75 -19.52 13.73
CA GLY A 233 -11.36 -20.88 13.38
C GLY A 233 -12.21 -21.49 12.26
N ASP A 234 -13.03 -20.69 11.59
CA ASP A 234 -13.86 -21.12 10.46
C ASP A 234 -13.01 -21.37 9.20
N MET A 235 -11.80 -20.80 9.14
CA MET A 235 -10.85 -21.06 8.06
C MET A 235 -10.22 -22.43 8.18
N THR A 236 -10.43 -23.32 7.20
CA THR A 236 -9.77 -24.63 7.20
C THR A 236 -8.26 -24.49 7.02
N GLY A 237 -7.48 -25.37 7.68
CA GLY A 237 -6.00 -25.29 7.65
C GLY A 237 -5.41 -25.38 6.23
N GLY A 238 -6.08 -26.04 5.29
CA GLY A 238 -5.68 -26.11 3.89
C GLY A 238 -5.79 -24.74 3.18
N TRP A 239 -6.92 -24.07 3.35
CA TRP A 239 -7.13 -22.72 2.79
C TRP A 239 -6.23 -21.67 3.44
N ALA A 240 -6.08 -21.71 4.78
CA ALA A 240 -5.16 -20.83 5.49
C ALA A 240 -3.72 -20.97 4.96
N THR A 241 -3.28 -22.18 4.69
CA THR A 241 -1.93 -22.45 4.16
C THR A 241 -1.79 -21.93 2.71
N ALA A 242 -2.77 -22.23 1.84
CA ALA A 242 -2.74 -21.78 0.45
C ALA A 242 -2.74 -20.25 0.35
N ILE A 243 -3.68 -19.59 1.04
CA ILE A 243 -3.78 -18.13 1.07
C ILE A 243 -2.50 -17.51 1.65
N GLY A 244 -2.00 -18.04 2.77
CA GLY A 244 -0.77 -17.54 3.39
C GLY A 244 0.44 -17.65 2.48
N LEU A 245 0.62 -18.75 1.76
CA LEU A 245 1.73 -18.91 0.78
C LEU A 245 1.58 -17.98 -0.43
N PHE A 246 0.37 -17.76 -0.93
CA PHE A 246 0.12 -16.81 -2.01
C PHE A 246 0.39 -15.36 -1.57
N LEU A 247 0.01 -14.98 -0.34
CA LEU A 247 0.35 -13.68 0.24
C LEU A 247 1.86 -13.52 0.44
N LEU A 248 2.55 -14.59 0.85
CA LEU A 248 4.02 -14.57 0.94
C LEU A 248 4.66 -14.38 -0.43
N LEU A 249 4.19 -15.05 -1.48
CA LEU A 249 4.68 -14.84 -2.85
C LEU A 249 4.50 -13.38 -3.29
N ALA A 250 3.36 -12.78 -2.98
CA ALA A 250 3.12 -11.36 -3.23
C ALA A 250 4.14 -10.46 -2.50
N ALA A 251 4.36 -10.74 -1.22
CA ALA A 251 5.33 -10.01 -0.41
C ALA A 251 6.76 -10.17 -0.94
N CYS A 252 7.16 -11.37 -1.38
CA CYS A 252 8.48 -11.63 -1.98
C CYS A 252 8.71 -10.77 -3.23
N GLY A 253 7.67 -10.51 -4.02
CA GLY A 253 7.76 -9.63 -5.19
C GLY A 253 8.13 -8.20 -4.81
N LYS A 254 7.30 -7.54 -3.99
CA LYS A 254 7.49 -6.12 -3.62
C LYS A 254 8.65 -5.91 -2.64
N SER A 255 8.87 -6.83 -1.71
CA SER A 255 9.95 -6.71 -0.72
C SER A 255 11.28 -7.27 -1.22
N ALA A 256 11.36 -7.68 -2.49
CA ALA A 256 12.58 -8.23 -3.09
C ALA A 256 13.18 -9.39 -2.28
N GLN A 257 12.33 -10.30 -1.84
CA GLN A 257 12.71 -11.48 -1.08
C GLN A 257 12.93 -12.67 -2.02
N PHE A 258 13.57 -13.73 -1.49
CA PHE A 258 13.80 -14.93 -2.27
C PHE A 258 12.46 -15.54 -2.76
N PRO A 259 12.35 -15.95 -4.04
CA PRO A 259 13.35 -15.92 -5.12
C PRO A 259 13.32 -14.67 -6.01
N LEU A 260 12.56 -13.62 -5.67
CA LEU A 260 12.30 -12.45 -6.52
C LEU A 260 13.21 -11.25 -6.20
N GLN A 261 14.37 -11.45 -5.58
CA GLN A 261 15.25 -10.37 -5.10
C GLN A 261 16.05 -9.64 -6.19
N ALA A 262 16.22 -10.23 -7.37
CA ALA A 262 17.19 -9.75 -8.36
C ALA A 262 16.87 -8.38 -9.00
N TRP A 263 15.64 -7.87 -8.88
CA TRP A 263 15.29 -6.55 -9.42
C TRP A 263 15.76 -5.38 -8.56
N LEU A 264 15.95 -5.61 -7.24
CA LEU A 264 16.22 -4.55 -6.27
C LEU A 264 17.58 -3.88 -6.52
N GLY A 265 18.64 -4.68 -6.84
CA GLY A 265 19.95 -4.16 -7.16
C GLY A 265 19.94 -3.31 -8.45
N ASP A 266 19.26 -3.79 -9.48
CA ASP A 266 19.19 -3.09 -10.77
C ASP A 266 18.31 -1.82 -10.68
N ALA A 267 17.37 -1.75 -9.75
CA ALA A 267 16.52 -0.58 -9.52
C ALA A 267 17.30 0.67 -9.08
N MET A 268 18.56 0.54 -8.68
CA MET A 268 19.47 1.66 -8.40
C MET A 268 19.86 2.46 -9.66
N ALA A 269 19.52 2.00 -10.86
CA ALA A 269 19.70 2.73 -12.11
C ALA A 269 18.87 4.04 -12.20
N GLY A 270 17.80 4.16 -11.44
CA GLY A 270 16.99 5.38 -11.35
C GLY A 270 17.64 6.51 -10.54
N PRO A 271 17.06 7.72 -10.57
CA PRO A 271 17.52 8.85 -9.76
C PRO A 271 17.61 8.52 -8.26
N THR A 272 18.61 9.03 -7.55
CA THR A 272 18.83 8.76 -6.12
C THR A 272 17.59 8.99 -5.23
N PRO A 273 16.78 10.06 -5.40
CA PRO A 273 15.55 10.22 -4.63
C PRO A 273 14.55 9.08 -4.82
N VAL A 274 14.51 8.48 -6.00
CA VAL A 274 13.65 7.32 -6.30
C VAL A 274 14.10 6.11 -5.50
N SER A 275 15.41 5.83 -5.49
CA SER A 275 15.96 4.73 -4.70
C SER A 275 15.66 4.92 -3.21
N ALA A 276 15.81 6.13 -2.70
CA ALA A 276 15.45 6.45 -1.31
C ALA A 276 13.96 6.22 -1.02
N LEU A 277 13.08 6.61 -1.93
CA LEU A 277 11.63 6.43 -1.74
C LEU A 277 11.23 4.95 -1.82
N ILE A 278 11.64 4.24 -2.87
CA ILE A 278 11.24 2.85 -3.13
C ILE A 278 11.77 1.91 -2.04
N HIS A 279 13.06 2.04 -1.67
CA HIS A 279 13.74 1.06 -0.84
C HIS A 279 13.60 1.32 0.66
N ALA A 280 13.52 2.59 1.10
CA ALA A 280 13.52 2.91 2.52
C ALA A 280 12.14 2.94 3.14
N ALA A 281 11.17 3.62 2.52
CA ALA A 281 9.94 3.99 3.22
C ALA A 281 8.65 3.38 2.63
N THR A 282 8.68 2.80 1.41
CA THR A 282 7.42 2.61 0.71
C THR A 282 7.24 1.25 0.04
N MET A 283 7.79 1.02 -1.17
CA MET A 283 7.47 -0.18 -1.94
C MET A 283 7.90 -1.48 -1.28
N VAL A 284 9.12 -1.52 -0.76
CA VAL A 284 9.67 -2.71 -0.07
C VAL A 284 8.88 -2.98 1.22
N THR A 285 8.43 -1.94 1.91
CA THR A 285 7.63 -2.08 3.12
C THR A 285 6.18 -2.48 2.85
N ALA A 286 5.68 -2.37 1.62
CA ALA A 286 4.34 -2.84 1.24
C ALA A 286 4.16 -4.35 1.46
N GLY A 287 5.18 -5.16 1.18
CA GLY A 287 5.13 -6.60 1.49
C GLY A 287 5.09 -6.87 2.99
N VAL A 288 5.85 -6.10 3.79
CA VAL A 288 5.80 -6.18 5.26
C VAL A 288 4.41 -5.80 5.76
N TYR A 289 3.84 -4.69 5.25
CA TYR A 289 2.48 -4.29 5.57
C TYR A 289 1.46 -5.40 5.28
N LEU A 290 1.54 -6.03 4.10
CA LEU A 290 0.65 -7.11 3.69
C LEU A 290 0.71 -8.30 4.67
N ILE A 291 1.91 -8.74 5.06
CA ILE A 291 2.09 -9.85 6.00
C ILE A 291 1.56 -9.49 7.39
N VAL A 292 1.87 -8.29 7.89
CA VAL A 292 1.39 -7.84 9.21
C VAL A 292 -0.13 -7.67 9.21
N ARG A 293 -0.71 -7.08 8.16
CA ARG A 293 -2.17 -6.92 7.99
C ARG A 293 -2.89 -8.28 7.95
N SER A 294 -2.28 -9.27 7.35
CA SER A 294 -2.83 -10.61 7.22
C SER A 294 -2.36 -11.57 8.33
N GLY A 295 -1.85 -11.06 9.44
CA GLY A 295 -1.23 -11.85 10.53
C GLY A 295 -2.09 -12.99 11.04
N ASP A 296 -3.40 -12.80 11.14
CA ASP A 296 -4.35 -13.84 11.62
C ASP A 296 -4.35 -15.08 10.70
N ILE A 297 -4.21 -14.89 9.39
CA ILE A 297 -4.12 -16.00 8.42
C ILE A 297 -2.84 -16.81 8.66
N PHE A 298 -1.73 -16.15 8.95
CA PHE A 298 -0.46 -16.83 9.26
C PHE A 298 -0.50 -17.53 10.60
N VAL A 299 -1.23 -16.99 11.59
CA VAL A 299 -1.45 -17.66 12.88
C VAL A 299 -2.26 -18.95 12.70
N ALA A 300 -3.25 -18.94 11.79
CA ALA A 300 -4.06 -20.12 11.46
C ALA A 300 -3.28 -21.21 10.67
N SER A 301 -2.12 -20.87 10.08
CA SER A 301 -1.29 -21.81 9.32
C SER A 301 0.16 -21.85 9.79
N PRO A 302 0.55 -22.82 10.64
CA PRO A 302 1.94 -22.99 11.06
C PRO A 302 2.93 -23.18 9.90
N THR A 303 2.50 -23.80 8.80
CA THR A 303 3.33 -24.03 7.61
C THR A 303 3.65 -22.69 6.92
N ALA A 304 2.64 -21.84 6.67
CA ALA A 304 2.86 -20.52 6.07
C ALA A 304 3.71 -19.63 6.98
N GLN A 305 3.49 -19.69 8.30
CA GLN A 305 4.28 -18.97 9.29
C GLN A 305 5.77 -19.40 9.27
N LEU A 306 6.03 -20.70 9.15
CA LEU A 306 7.39 -21.23 9.03
C LEU A 306 8.06 -20.72 7.75
N CYS A 307 7.35 -20.70 6.62
CA CYS A 307 7.88 -20.16 5.36
C CYS A 307 8.27 -18.66 5.47
N VAL A 308 7.44 -17.85 6.13
CA VAL A 308 7.76 -16.45 6.42
C VAL A 308 9.02 -16.32 7.29
N ALA A 309 9.14 -17.19 8.32
CA ALA A 309 10.30 -17.17 9.22
C ALA A 309 11.60 -17.60 8.51
N ILE A 310 11.54 -18.53 7.56
CA ILE A 310 12.67 -18.98 6.75
C ILE A 310 13.08 -17.88 5.76
N ASP A 311 12.10 -17.28 5.09
CA ASP A 311 12.34 -16.21 4.13
C ASP A 311 13.01 -14.99 4.80
N ARG A 312 12.56 -14.59 5.99
CA ARG A 312 13.21 -13.54 6.80
C ARG A 312 14.71 -13.82 7.04
N LYS A 313 15.10 -15.10 7.23
CA LYS A 313 16.51 -15.48 7.42
C LYS A 313 17.32 -15.36 6.14
N SER A 314 16.72 -15.54 4.97
CA SER A 314 17.41 -15.52 3.68
C SER A 314 17.86 -14.10 3.29
N VAL A 315 17.22 -13.07 3.84
CA VAL A 315 17.49 -11.64 3.53
C VAL A 315 18.59 -11.06 4.43
N VAL A 316 18.90 -11.68 5.56
CA VAL A 316 19.97 -11.26 6.49
C VAL A 316 21.32 -11.84 6.09
#